data_997f4000cc0d8e8cf41b4438f14195b6
#
_entry.id   997f4000cc0d8e8cf41b4438f14195b6
#
_cell.length_a   1.000
_cell.length_b   1.000
_cell.length_c   1.000
_cell.angle_alpha   90.00
_cell.angle_beta   90.00
_cell.angle_gamma   90.00
#
_symmetry.space_group_name_H-M   'P 1'
#
loop_
_entity.id
_entity.type
_entity.pdbx_description
1 polymer ?
#
loop_
_entity_poly.entity_id
_entity_poly.type
_entity_poly.pdbx_seq_one_letter_code
_entity_poly.pdbx_strand_id
1 'polypeptide(L)'
;SSQGLPLRHDIGYYAAAVADTFKDIDPKKLVKMVSEEVLMEGKSVAFTFGRFNPPTIGHEKLINKVKSVSANDYKIYLSRSEDPKKNPLSARQKLTYMKKMFPSHARNIEINPTNMVLDLATDLHKKGYTDITMVVGSDRVREFEGILKKYNDVKSRHGYYNFDNINVVSAGERDPDAEGASGMSASKMRAAAAKGDLQSFRKGLPTGVDAMKIMNDVRKGMRLAASSGSVGAFLGYREKPIASMEEIEQNQVRDLYVREMIFNIGDKVDYV
;
A
#
# COMPACT_ATOMS: atom_id res chain seq x y z
N SER A 1 -20.93 -35.51 -10.37
CA SER A 1 -21.09 -35.47 -8.89
C SER A 1 -19.73 -35.18 -8.26
N SER A 2 -19.49 -33.90 -7.96
CA SER A 2 -18.33 -33.43 -7.20
C SER A 2 -18.60 -33.70 -5.72
N GLN A 3 -17.98 -34.71 -5.17
CA GLN A 3 -17.97 -34.90 -3.72
C GLN A 3 -16.84 -34.03 -3.17
N GLY A 4 -17.21 -32.91 -2.53
CA GLY A 4 -16.31 -32.10 -1.75
C GLY A 4 -15.76 -32.90 -0.58
N LEU A 5 -14.44 -32.96 -0.48
CA LEU A 5 -13.76 -33.53 0.69
C LEU A 5 -14.06 -32.68 1.92
N PRO A 6 -14.45 -33.27 3.05
CA PRO A 6 -14.73 -32.54 4.27
C PRO A 6 -13.41 -31.99 4.86
N LEU A 7 -13.31 -30.68 4.95
CA LEU A 7 -12.18 -29.89 5.48
C LEU A 7 -12.03 -29.92 7.01
N ARG A 8 -12.36 -31.01 7.64
CA ARG A 8 -12.06 -31.28 9.07
C ARG A 8 -12.07 -32.79 9.32
N HIS A 9 -10.98 -33.42 8.95
CA HIS A 9 -10.64 -34.69 9.56
C HIS A 9 -9.37 -34.55 10.38
N ASP A 10 -9.54 -34.93 11.59
CA ASP A 10 -8.66 -35.11 12.72
C ASP A 10 -7.21 -35.39 12.24
N ILE A 11 -6.30 -34.55 12.67
CA ILE A 11 -4.84 -34.75 12.47
C ILE A 11 -4.46 -36.19 12.91
N GLY A 12 -5.18 -36.77 13.87
CA GLY A 12 -5.04 -38.15 14.28
C GLY A 12 -5.29 -39.16 13.18
N TYR A 13 -6.25 -38.95 12.27
CA TYR A 13 -6.53 -39.87 11.16
C TYR A 13 -5.42 -39.90 10.12
N TYR A 14 -4.90 -38.74 9.77
CA TYR A 14 -3.77 -38.65 8.84
C TYR A 14 -2.47 -39.16 9.45
N ALA A 15 -2.26 -38.93 10.75
CA ALA A 15 -1.11 -39.48 11.46
C ALA A 15 -1.17 -41.04 11.55
N ALA A 16 -2.36 -41.62 11.71
CA ALA A 16 -2.53 -43.08 11.72
C ALA A 16 -2.31 -43.68 10.33
N ALA A 17 -2.84 -43.08 9.25
CA ALA A 17 -2.64 -43.53 7.88
C ALA A 17 -1.16 -43.42 7.44
N VAL A 18 -0.47 -42.36 7.86
CA VAL A 18 0.96 -42.17 7.59
C VAL A 18 1.80 -43.14 8.42
N ALA A 19 1.44 -43.40 9.69
CA ALA A 19 2.13 -44.37 10.55
C ALA A 19 2.03 -45.82 10.04
N ASP A 20 0.91 -46.17 9.40
CA ASP A 20 0.76 -47.50 8.77
C ASP A 20 1.60 -47.67 7.50
N THR A 21 1.88 -46.57 6.81
CA THR A 21 2.75 -46.56 5.61
C THR A 21 4.26 -46.52 5.96
N PHE A 22 4.61 -46.06 7.17
CA PHE A 22 6.00 -45.89 7.61
C PHE A 22 6.31 -46.61 8.93
N LYS A 23 5.89 -47.86 9.00
CA LYS A 23 6.03 -48.73 10.22
C LYS A 23 7.43 -48.80 10.82
N ASP A 24 8.46 -48.51 10.01
CA ASP A 24 9.87 -48.60 10.40
C ASP A 24 10.50 -47.23 10.78
N ILE A 25 9.72 -46.15 10.82
CA ILE A 25 10.24 -44.83 11.16
C ILE A 25 9.83 -44.46 12.60
N ASP A 26 10.84 -44.09 13.40
CA ASP A 26 10.63 -43.56 14.74
C ASP A 26 9.57 -42.41 14.72
N PRO A 27 8.47 -42.52 15.48
CA PRO A 27 7.43 -41.50 15.53
C PRO A 27 7.95 -40.09 15.80
N LYS A 28 9.04 -39.95 16.59
CA LYS A 28 9.69 -38.64 16.84
C LYS A 28 10.36 -38.08 15.59
N LYS A 29 10.94 -38.96 14.76
CA LYS A 29 11.57 -38.57 13.50
C LYS A 29 10.50 -38.19 12.46
N LEU A 30 9.37 -38.90 12.45
CA LEU A 30 8.23 -38.61 11.59
C LEU A 30 7.61 -37.23 11.95
N VAL A 31 7.35 -36.99 13.24
CA VAL A 31 6.84 -35.70 13.72
C VAL A 31 7.82 -34.57 13.38
N LYS A 32 9.12 -34.80 13.47
CA LYS A 32 10.14 -33.82 13.10
C LYS A 32 10.13 -33.56 11.59
N MET A 33 10.05 -34.59 10.75
CA MET A 33 9.95 -34.45 9.30
C MET A 33 8.68 -33.74 8.87
N VAL A 34 7.53 -34.11 9.43
CA VAL A 34 6.25 -33.42 9.16
C VAL A 34 6.25 -31.99 9.68
N SER A 35 6.84 -31.71 10.83
CA SER A 35 6.97 -30.34 11.34
C SER A 35 7.97 -29.50 10.51
N GLU A 36 9.05 -30.12 10.00
CA GLU A 36 9.97 -29.43 9.07
C GLU A 36 9.32 -29.19 7.72
N GLU A 37 8.48 -30.10 7.21
CA GLU A 37 7.75 -29.91 5.94
C GLU A 37 6.60 -28.90 6.08
N VAL A 38 5.89 -28.88 7.20
CA VAL A 38 4.89 -27.84 7.56
C VAL A 38 5.56 -26.48 7.80
N LEU A 39 6.81 -26.47 8.32
CA LEU A 39 7.63 -25.25 8.42
C LEU A 39 8.18 -24.80 7.05
N MET A 40 8.18 -25.69 6.05
CA MET A 40 8.55 -25.40 4.67
C MET A 40 7.34 -24.96 3.82
N GLU A 41 6.10 -24.96 4.34
CA GLU A 41 5.01 -24.23 3.69
C GLU A 41 5.38 -22.76 3.65
N GLY A 42 5.65 -22.29 2.46
CA GLY A 42 6.16 -20.96 2.19
C GLY A 42 5.33 -19.87 2.87
N LYS A 43 5.96 -19.07 3.70
CA LYS A 43 5.30 -17.96 4.37
C LYS A 43 4.93 -16.91 3.34
N SER A 44 3.63 -16.69 3.12
CA SER A 44 3.14 -15.72 2.15
C SER A 44 2.71 -14.40 2.78
N VAL A 45 2.89 -13.30 2.05
CA VAL A 45 2.37 -11.98 2.44
C VAL A 45 1.74 -11.26 1.25
N ALA A 46 0.54 -10.73 1.47
CA ALA A 46 -0.07 -9.76 0.57
C ALA A 46 0.24 -8.34 1.04
N PHE A 47 0.63 -7.44 0.15
CA PHE A 47 0.93 -6.09 0.56
C PHE A 47 0.56 -5.04 -0.50
N THR A 48 0.44 -3.81 -0.05
CA THR A 48 0.43 -2.63 -0.91
C THR A 48 1.42 -1.61 -0.39
N PHE A 49 1.93 -0.79 -1.29
CA PHE A 49 2.83 0.31 -0.98
C PHE A 49 2.31 1.58 -1.64
N GLY A 50 2.10 2.64 -0.85
CA GLY A 50 1.50 3.84 -1.37
C GLY A 50 1.80 5.11 -0.56
N ARG A 51 1.51 6.26 -1.17
CA ARG A 51 1.73 7.58 -0.54
C ARG A 51 0.66 7.92 0.48
N PHE A 52 -0.62 7.62 0.21
CA PHE A 52 -1.76 7.90 1.08
C PHE A 52 -1.74 9.35 1.63
N ASN A 53 -1.61 10.33 0.75
CA ASN A 53 -1.32 11.70 1.18
C ASN A 53 -2.26 12.77 0.55
N PRO A 54 -3.39 13.07 1.23
CA PRO A 54 -3.89 12.43 2.45
C PRO A 54 -4.53 11.06 2.18
N PRO A 55 -4.73 10.22 3.22
CA PRO A 55 -5.60 9.07 3.12
C PRO A 55 -7.02 9.48 2.73
N THR A 56 -7.71 8.64 1.97
CA THR A 56 -9.10 8.85 1.56
C THR A 56 -9.91 7.58 1.75
N ILE A 57 -11.22 7.70 1.86
CA ILE A 57 -12.13 6.55 1.89
C ILE A 57 -11.98 5.66 0.64
N GLY A 58 -11.62 6.25 -0.50
CA GLY A 58 -11.35 5.49 -1.73
C GLY A 58 -10.18 4.49 -1.62
N HIS A 59 -9.30 4.63 -0.61
CA HIS A 59 -8.26 3.63 -0.35
C HIS A 59 -8.79 2.35 0.31
N GLU A 60 -10.00 2.35 0.85
CA GLU A 60 -10.60 1.19 1.50
C GLU A 60 -10.70 -0.01 0.55
N LYS A 61 -11.08 0.23 -0.71
CA LYS A 61 -11.14 -0.81 -1.75
C LYS A 61 -9.78 -1.49 -1.94
N LEU A 62 -8.70 -0.71 -2.01
CA LEU A 62 -7.34 -1.22 -2.11
C LEU A 62 -6.95 -2.05 -0.87
N ILE A 63 -7.20 -1.52 0.32
CA ILE A 63 -6.86 -2.17 1.59
C ILE A 63 -7.62 -3.49 1.76
N ASN A 64 -8.92 -3.49 1.46
CA ASN A 64 -9.75 -4.70 1.51
C ASN A 64 -9.28 -5.74 0.49
N LYS A 65 -8.86 -5.31 -0.71
CA LYS A 65 -8.29 -6.21 -1.71
C LYS A 65 -7.01 -6.87 -1.22
N VAL A 66 -6.11 -6.11 -0.56
CA VAL A 66 -4.89 -6.68 0.05
C VAL A 66 -5.24 -7.78 1.04
N LYS A 67 -6.19 -7.53 1.94
CA LYS A 67 -6.67 -8.52 2.90
C LYS A 67 -7.29 -9.73 2.20
N SER A 68 -8.10 -9.54 1.16
CA SER A 68 -8.82 -10.62 0.48
C SER A 68 -7.93 -11.58 -0.30
N VAL A 69 -6.75 -11.13 -0.74
CA VAL A 69 -5.79 -11.97 -1.47
C VAL A 69 -4.69 -12.54 -0.59
N SER A 70 -4.71 -12.23 0.71
CA SER A 70 -3.74 -12.76 1.66
C SER A 70 -4.11 -14.19 2.08
N ALA A 71 -3.13 -15.09 2.05
CA ALA A 71 -3.26 -16.43 2.59
C ALA A 71 -2.86 -16.48 4.07
N ASN A 72 -1.72 -15.89 4.43
CA ASN A 72 -1.20 -15.91 5.80
C ASN A 72 -1.19 -14.51 6.43
N ASP A 73 -0.48 -13.55 5.83
CA ASP A 73 -0.28 -12.22 6.39
C ASP A 73 -0.56 -11.14 5.34
N TYR A 74 -0.88 -9.93 5.81
CA TYR A 74 -0.98 -8.78 4.91
C TYR A 74 -0.45 -7.51 5.56
N LYS A 75 0.07 -6.60 4.71
CA LYS A 75 0.70 -5.35 5.14
C LYS A 75 0.30 -4.19 4.23
N ILE A 76 0.12 -3.03 4.83
CA ILE A 76 -0.16 -1.77 4.14
C ILE A 76 0.98 -0.81 4.47
N TYR A 77 1.88 -0.61 3.52
CA TYR A 77 3.07 0.20 3.69
C TYR A 77 2.86 1.64 3.21
N LEU A 78 3.15 2.57 4.10
CA LEU A 78 3.06 4.00 3.83
C LEU A 78 4.44 4.53 3.43
N SER A 79 4.52 5.27 2.32
CA SER A 79 5.77 5.92 1.92
C SER A 79 6.19 6.98 2.93
N ARG A 80 7.50 7.24 3.00
CA ARG A 80 8.06 8.35 3.78
C ARG A 80 8.11 9.67 3.01
N SER A 81 7.70 9.66 1.74
CA SER A 81 7.72 10.85 0.89
C SER A 81 6.96 11.99 1.54
N GLU A 82 7.62 13.16 1.63
CA GLU A 82 7.08 14.39 2.20
C GLU A 82 7.51 15.57 1.32
N ASP A 83 6.55 16.28 0.78
CA ASP A 83 6.75 17.50 0.02
C ASP A 83 5.49 18.38 0.02
N PRO A 84 5.60 19.70 -0.09
CA PRO A 84 4.44 20.59 -0.01
C PRO A 84 3.38 20.40 -1.09
N LYS A 85 3.74 19.88 -2.26
CA LYS A 85 2.83 19.80 -3.41
C LYS A 85 2.01 18.51 -3.43
N LYS A 86 2.67 17.36 -3.24
CA LYS A 86 2.08 16.04 -3.45
C LYS A 86 1.95 15.22 -2.17
N ASN A 87 2.83 15.48 -1.19
CA ASN A 87 2.93 14.71 0.04
C ASN A 87 2.99 15.62 1.28
N PRO A 88 1.96 16.46 1.51
CA PRO A 88 1.99 17.46 2.59
C PRO A 88 1.98 16.86 3.99
N LEU A 89 1.47 15.65 4.19
CA LEU A 89 1.48 14.99 5.49
C LEU A 89 2.76 14.20 5.71
N SER A 90 3.32 14.32 6.90
CA SER A 90 4.44 13.49 7.34
C SER A 90 4.04 12.01 7.45
N ALA A 91 5.04 11.10 7.42
CA ALA A 91 4.80 9.68 7.56
C ALA A 91 4.04 9.32 8.85
N ARG A 92 4.33 10.01 9.97
CA ARG A 92 3.62 9.81 11.25
C ARG A 92 2.17 10.27 11.19
N GLN A 93 1.89 11.42 10.58
CA GLN A 93 0.53 11.91 10.39
C GLN A 93 -0.29 10.95 9.53
N LYS A 94 0.28 10.50 8.40
CA LYS A 94 -0.35 9.48 7.54
C LYS A 94 -0.68 8.21 8.32
N LEU A 95 0.26 7.69 9.10
CA LEU A 95 0.04 6.49 9.92
C LEU A 95 -1.10 6.69 10.91
N THR A 96 -1.11 7.82 11.61
CA THR A 96 -2.17 8.14 12.58
C THR A 96 -3.55 8.21 11.91
N TYR A 97 -3.64 8.88 10.77
CA TYR A 97 -4.90 9.02 10.05
C TYR A 97 -5.36 7.71 9.41
N MET A 98 -4.45 6.96 8.80
CA MET A 98 -4.76 5.64 8.24
C MET A 98 -5.33 4.69 9.30
N LYS A 99 -4.70 4.62 10.48
CA LYS A 99 -5.18 3.76 11.58
C LYS A 99 -6.53 4.21 12.14
N LYS A 100 -6.80 5.52 12.17
CA LYS A 100 -8.11 6.05 12.57
C LYS A 100 -9.19 5.79 11.54
N MET A 101 -8.87 5.93 10.26
CA MET A 101 -9.82 5.73 9.17
C MET A 101 -10.14 4.25 8.93
N PHE A 102 -9.18 3.36 9.16
CA PHE A 102 -9.28 1.93 8.90
C PHE A 102 -8.90 1.10 10.13
N PRO A 103 -9.68 1.19 11.22
CA PRO A 103 -9.33 0.57 12.51
C PRO A 103 -9.21 -0.95 12.43
N SER A 104 -9.99 -1.62 11.58
CA SER A 104 -9.92 -3.07 11.36
C SER A 104 -8.58 -3.53 10.75
N HIS A 105 -7.83 -2.61 10.14
CA HIS A 105 -6.53 -2.87 9.52
C HIS A 105 -5.36 -2.23 10.29
N ALA A 106 -5.62 -1.59 11.42
CA ALA A 106 -4.64 -0.76 12.13
C ALA A 106 -3.34 -1.47 12.50
N ARG A 107 -3.41 -2.79 12.78
CA ARG A 107 -2.23 -3.62 13.11
C ARG A 107 -1.34 -3.90 11.90
N ASN A 108 -1.92 -3.85 10.70
CA ASN A 108 -1.24 -4.18 9.45
C ASN A 108 -0.76 -2.95 8.68
N ILE A 109 -1.02 -1.73 9.21
CA ILE A 109 -0.59 -0.47 8.61
C ILE A 109 0.73 -0.04 9.23
N GLU A 110 1.76 0.09 8.42
CA GLU A 110 3.13 0.39 8.83
C GLU A 110 3.75 1.48 7.94
N ILE A 111 4.71 2.22 8.49
CA ILE A 111 5.56 3.11 7.68
C ILE A 111 6.64 2.24 7.03
N ASN A 112 6.75 2.31 5.71
CA ASN A 112 7.85 1.64 5.03
C ASN A 112 9.20 2.22 5.48
N PRO A 113 10.18 1.39 5.85
CA PRO A 113 11.52 1.86 6.21
C PRO A 113 12.23 2.59 5.05
N THR A 114 11.86 2.29 3.80
CA THR A 114 12.44 2.86 2.59
C THR A 114 11.37 3.50 1.70
N ASN A 115 11.79 4.15 0.60
CA ASN A 115 10.86 4.69 -0.39
C ASN A 115 10.77 3.82 -1.66
N MET A 116 11.49 2.69 -1.70
CA MET A 116 11.61 1.84 -2.88
C MET A 116 10.92 0.49 -2.67
N VAL A 117 10.21 0.01 -3.68
CA VAL A 117 9.54 -1.30 -3.64
C VAL A 117 10.53 -2.47 -3.60
N LEU A 118 11.69 -2.33 -4.24
CA LEU A 118 12.72 -3.37 -4.24
C LEU A 118 13.38 -3.53 -2.86
N ASP A 119 13.62 -2.44 -2.15
CA ASP A 119 14.11 -2.48 -0.78
C ASP A 119 13.07 -3.15 0.14
N LEU A 120 11.78 -2.85 -0.09
CA LEU A 120 10.69 -3.49 0.63
C LEU A 120 10.63 -5.00 0.35
N ALA A 121 10.79 -5.42 -0.91
CA ALA A 121 10.88 -6.82 -1.27
C ALA A 121 12.05 -7.52 -0.57
N THR A 122 13.21 -6.88 -0.52
CA THR A 122 14.38 -7.38 0.23
C THR A 122 14.09 -7.52 1.74
N ASP A 123 13.38 -6.56 2.33
CA ASP A 123 13.00 -6.61 3.75
C ASP A 123 11.98 -7.73 4.02
N LEU A 124 11.01 -7.93 3.13
CA LEU A 124 10.06 -9.04 3.24
C LEU A 124 10.76 -10.40 3.14
N HIS A 125 11.68 -10.56 2.20
CA HIS A 125 12.48 -11.78 2.07
C HIS A 125 13.32 -12.05 3.33
N LYS A 126 13.97 -11.02 3.90
CA LYS A 126 14.69 -11.13 5.19
C LYS A 126 13.79 -11.53 6.35
N LYS A 127 12.51 -11.21 6.31
CA LYS A 127 11.49 -11.63 7.29
C LYS A 127 11.00 -13.06 7.09
N GLY A 128 11.56 -13.77 6.11
CA GLY A 128 11.28 -15.17 5.83
C GLY A 128 10.04 -15.42 4.99
N TYR A 129 9.53 -14.41 4.28
CA TYR A 129 8.49 -14.63 3.28
C TYR A 129 9.11 -15.24 2.03
N THR A 130 8.45 -16.28 1.50
CA THR A 130 8.82 -16.97 0.26
C THR A 130 7.88 -16.59 -0.89
N ASP A 131 6.68 -16.14 -0.57
CA ASP A 131 5.65 -15.79 -1.54
C ASP A 131 5.13 -14.37 -1.26
N ILE A 132 5.08 -13.56 -2.31
CA ILE A 132 4.55 -12.20 -2.21
C ILE A 132 3.43 -11.95 -3.21
N THR A 133 2.40 -11.25 -2.75
CA THR A 133 1.34 -10.71 -3.60
C THR A 133 1.23 -9.21 -3.39
N MET A 134 1.64 -8.41 -4.38
CA MET A 134 1.48 -6.97 -4.34
C MET A 134 0.15 -6.54 -4.95
N VAL A 135 -0.59 -5.68 -4.26
CA VAL A 135 -1.85 -5.11 -4.77
C VAL A 135 -1.64 -3.65 -5.13
N VAL A 136 -1.98 -3.30 -6.37
CA VAL A 136 -1.79 -1.94 -6.93
C VAL A 136 -2.99 -1.51 -7.76
N GLY A 137 -3.01 -0.27 -8.26
CA GLY A 137 -3.96 0.14 -9.29
C GLY A 137 -3.78 -0.64 -10.59
N SER A 138 -4.84 -0.79 -11.38
CA SER A 138 -4.82 -1.56 -12.64
C SER A 138 -3.75 -1.09 -13.63
N ASP A 139 -3.52 0.22 -13.66
CA ASP A 139 -2.54 0.90 -14.51
C ASP A 139 -1.08 0.55 -14.19
N ARG A 140 -0.80 0.00 -13.01
CA ARG A 140 0.56 -0.25 -12.52
C ARG A 140 0.95 -1.72 -12.38
N VAL A 141 0.04 -2.64 -12.64
CA VAL A 141 0.27 -4.08 -12.45
C VAL A 141 1.50 -4.56 -13.23
N ARG A 142 1.52 -4.28 -14.54
CA ARG A 142 2.61 -4.73 -15.44
C ARG A 142 3.97 -4.16 -15.04
N GLU A 143 3.99 -2.89 -14.62
CA GLU A 143 5.22 -2.20 -14.19
C GLU A 143 5.83 -2.89 -12.98
N PHE A 144 5.06 -3.04 -11.89
CA PHE A 144 5.55 -3.64 -10.66
C PHE A 144 5.88 -5.13 -10.81
N GLU A 145 5.08 -5.86 -11.57
CA GLU A 145 5.36 -7.28 -11.85
C GLU A 145 6.70 -7.42 -12.59
N GLY A 146 6.90 -6.62 -13.64
CA GLY A 146 8.14 -6.63 -14.41
C GLY A 146 9.36 -6.30 -13.54
N ILE A 147 9.27 -5.26 -12.72
CA ILE A 147 10.38 -4.85 -11.84
C ILE A 147 10.67 -5.92 -10.78
N LEU A 148 9.66 -6.40 -10.06
CA LEU A 148 9.85 -7.37 -8.99
C LEU A 148 10.41 -8.70 -9.53
N LYS A 149 9.91 -9.21 -10.65
CA LYS A 149 10.41 -10.44 -11.29
C LYS A 149 11.82 -10.28 -11.85
N LYS A 150 12.14 -9.10 -12.43
CA LYS A 150 13.47 -8.83 -12.99
C LYS A 150 14.59 -8.90 -11.96
N TYR A 151 14.32 -8.51 -10.72
CA TYR A 151 15.30 -8.48 -9.66
C TYR A 151 15.23 -9.69 -8.72
N ASN A 152 14.33 -10.64 -8.98
CA ASN A 152 14.27 -11.89 -8.24
C ASN A 152 15.54 -12.72 -8.52
N ASP A 153 16.16 -13.24 -7.48
CA ASP A 153 17.45 -13.95 -7.53
C ASP A 153 18.62 -13.12 -8.08
N VAL A 154 18.54 -11.78 -7.98
CA VAL A 154 19.58 -10.86 -8.46
C VAL A 154 20.13 -10.03 -7.32
N LYS A 155 21.44 -10.09 -7.09
CA LYS A 155 22.12 -9.19 -6.16
C LYS A 155 22.19 -7.79 -6.78
N SER A 156 21.66 -6.80 -6.09
CA SER A 156 21.63 -5.41 -6.55
C SER A 156 21.90 -4.43 -5.41
N ARG A 157 21.96 -3.13 -5.72
CA ARG A 157 22.06 -2.08 -4.69
C ARG A 157 20.91 -2.10 -3.67
N HIS A 158 19.74 -2.65 -4.06
CA HIS A 158 18.58 -2.81 -3.20
C HIS A 158 18.66 -4.03 -2.30
N GLY A 159 19.72 -4.80 -2.39
CA GLY A 159 19.93 -6.06 -1.70
C GLY A 159 19.61 -7.26 -2.59
N TYR A 160 19.19 -8.33 -1.94
CA TYR A 160 18.88 -9.61 -2.57
C TYR A 160 17.57 -10.16 -2.02
N TYR A 161 16.75 -10.67 -2.89
CA TYR A 161 15.60 -11.50 -2.55
C TYR A 161 15.43 -12.61 -3.60
N ASN A 162 14.88 -13.73 -3.17
CA ASN A 162 14.53 -14.87 -4.01
C ASN A 162 13.21 -15.44 -3.51
N PHE A 163 12.10 -14.99 -4.11
CA PHE A 163 10.76 -15.49 -3.82
C PHE A 163 10.43 -16.63 -4.76
N ASP A 164 9.73 -17.64 -4.25
CA ASP A 164 9.20 -18.73 -5.03
C ASP A 164 8.08 -18.24 -5.96
N ASN A 165 7.21 -17.35 -5.41
CA ASN A 165 6.12 -16.76 -6.16
C ASN A 165 6.06 -15.24 -5.97
N ILE A 166 5.96 -14.53 -7.09
CA ILE A 166 5.73 -13.08 -7.15
C ILE A 166 4.47 -12.82 -7.96
N ASN A 167 3.42 -12.36 -7.29
CA ASN A 167 2.16 -11.99 -7.90
C ASN A 167 1.93 -10.49 -7.74
N VAL A 168 1.45 -9.84 -8.81
CA VAL A 168 0.98 -8.45 -8.74
C VAL A 168 -0.45 -8.40 -9.27
N VAL A 169 -1.37 -7.98 -8.43
CA VAL A 169 -2.80 -7.99 -8.73
C VAL A 169 -3.40 -6.60 -8.67
N SER A 170 -4.43 -6.38 -9.48
CA SER A 170 -5.16 -5.13 -9.49
C SER A 170 -6.15 -5.03 -8.31
N ALA A 171 -6.22 -3.85 -7.69
CA ALA A 171 -7.31 -3.48 -6.79
C ALA A 171 -8.60 -3.09 -7.54
N GLY A 172 -8.60 -3.19 -8.85
CA GLY A 172 -9.64 -2.73 -9.76
C GLY A 172 -9.35 -1.32 -10.30
N GLU A 173 -10.13 -0.94 -11.28
CA GLU A 173 -10.03 0.40 -11.88
C GLU A 173 -10.46 1.47 -10.87
N ARG A 174 -9.81 2.62 -10.97
CA ARG A 174 -10.31 3.84 -10.36
C ARG A 174 -11.32 4.43 -11.34
N ASP A 175 -12.50 4.69 -10.86
CA ASP A 175 -13.44 5.52 -11.59
C ASP A 175 -13.20 6.98 -11.14
N PRO A 176 -12.51 7.81 -11.96
CA PRO A 176 -12.26 9.20 -11.62
C PRO A 176 -13.52 10.04 -11.63
N ASP A 177 -14.56 9.56 -12.32
CA ASP A 177 -15.85 10.24 -12.50
C ASP A 177 -16.91 9.76 -11.51
N ALA A 178 -16.58 8.76 -10.67
CA ALA A 178 -17.48 8.31 -9.62
C ALA A 178 -17.87 9.48 -8.71
N GLU A 179 -19.17 9.67 -8.55
CA GLU A 179 -19.71 10.65 -7.61
C GLU A 179 -19.55 10.18 -6.16
N GLY A 180 -19.33 11.12 -5.25
CA GLY A 180 -19.28 10.85 -3.81
C GLY A 180 -17.93 10.34 -3.31
N ALA A 181 -17.97 9.47 -2.32
CA ALA A 181 -16.80 9.03 -1.57
C ALA A 181 -15.79 8.20 -2.40
N SER A 182 -16.27 7.38 -3.33
CA SER A 182 -15.43 6.54 -4.19
C SER A 182 -14.63 7.34 -5.21
N GLY A 183 -15.14 8.50 -5.66
CA GLY A 183 -14.46 9.40 -6.59
C GLY A 183 -13.46 10.37 -5.93
N MET A 184 -13.36 10.39 -4.59
CA MET A 184 -12.46 11.29 -3.87
C MET A 184 -11.03 10.77 -3.85
N SER A 185 -10.19 11.31 -4.74
CA SER A 185 -8.76 11.04 -4.76
C SER A 185 -7.99 11.93 -3.77
N ALA A 186 -6.76 11.53 -3.42
CA ALA A 186 -5.88 12.36 -2.62
C ALA A 186 -5.58 13.72 -3.29
N SER A 187 -5.57 13.79 -4.62
CA SER A 187 -5.41 15.04 -5.38
C SER A 187 -6.63 15.95 -5.22
N LYS A 188 -7.84 15.42 -5.36
CA LYS A 188 -9.08 16.19 -5.10
C LYS A 188 -9.12 16.69 -3.65
N MET A 189 -8.69 15.87 -2.68
CA MET A 189 -8.58 16.29 -1.27
C MET A 189 -7.59 17.43 -1.07
N ARG A 190 -6.41 17.35 -1.67
CA ARG A 190 -5.42 18.46 -1.60
C ARG A 190 -5.96 19.74 -2.25
N ALA A 191 -6.64 19.63 -3.38
CA ALA A 191 -7.28 20.77 -4.05
C ALA A 191 -8.36 21.42 -3.16
N ALA A 192 -9.22 20.62 -2.53
CA ALA A 192 -10.20 21.11 -1.57
C ALA A 192 -9.53 21.79 -0.37
N ALA A 193 -8.46 21.19 0.18
CA ALA A 193 -7.69 21.79 1.26
C ALA A 193 -7.04 23.12 0.85
N ALA A 194 -6.50 23.23 -0.35
CA ALA A 194 -5.92 24.47 -0.86
C ALA A 194 -6.95 25.60 -0.91
N LYS A 195 -8.17 25.28 -1.32
CA LYS A 195 -9.30 26.22 -1.37
C LYS A 195 -9.95 26.51 -0.01
N GLY A 196 -9.61 25.74 1.03
CA GLY A 196 -10.30 25.82 2.33
C GLY A 196 -11.71 25.22 2.31
N ASP A 197 -12.05 24.45 1.28
CA ASP A 197 -13.37 23.83 1.11
C ASP A 197 -13.47 22.56 1.98
N LEU A 198 -13.93 22.76 3.21
CA LEU A 198 -14.14 21.69 4.18
C LEU A 198 -15.23 20.71 3.76
N GLN A 199 -16.27 21.17 3.06
CA GLN A 199 -17.37 20.30 2.66
C GLN A 199 -16.90 19.27 1.65
N SER A 200 -16.21 19.71 0.59
CA SER A 200 -15.60 18.81 -0.38
C SER A 200 -14.54 17.91 0.24
N PHE A 201 -13.70 18.47 1.13
CA PHE A 201 -12.67 17.69 1.82
C PHE A 201 -13.27 16.55 2.66
N ARG A 202 -14.38 16.82 3.38
CA ARG A 202 -15.07 15.85 4.22
C ARG A 202 -15.61 14.65 3.44
N LYS A 203 -16.01 14.82 2.17
CA LYS A 203 -16.50 13.72 1.32
C LYS A 203 -15.45 12.61 1.12
N GLY A 204 -14.17 12.91 1.27
CA GLY A 204 -13.09 11.94 1.17
C GLY A 204 -12.76 11.18 2.44
N LEU A 205 -13.48 11.42 3.54
CA LEU A 205 -13.20 10.86 4.86
C LEU A 205 -14.39 10.02 5.37
N PRO A 206 -14.13 8.95 6.15
CA PRO A 206 -15.17 8.22 6.84
C PRO A 206 -15.89 9.11 7.87
N THR A 207 -17.12 8.72 8.21
CA THR A 207 -17.87 9.35 9.30
C THR A 207 -17.12 9.21 10.63
N GLY A 208 -17.15 10.27 11.45
CA GLY A 208 -16.48 10.26 12.77
C GLY A 208 -15.01 10.67 12.77
N VAL A 209 -14.43 10.94 11.60
CA VAL A 209 -13.05 11.46 11.48
C VAL A 209 -13.09 13.00 11.47
N ASP A 210 -12.17 13.62 12.23
CA ASP A 210 -12.04 15.08 12.30
C ASP A 210 -11.46 15.65 10.99
N ALA A 211 -12.37 16.01 10.08
CA ALA A 211 -12.03 16.53 8.76
C ALA A 211 -11.29 17.88 8.85
N MET A 212 -11.66 18.75 9.80
CA MET A 212 -11.03 20.05 9.97
C MET A 212 -9.56 19.90 10.37
N LYS A 213 -9.29 19.02 11.33
CA LYS A 213 -7.92 18.75 11.77
C LYS A 213 -7.05 18.22 10.64
N ILE A 214 -7.55 17.22 9.88
CA ILE A 214 -6.79 16.64 8.77
C ILE A 214 -6.56 17.69 7.68
N MET A 215 -7.59 18.47 7.33
CA MET A 215 -7.46 19.52 6.33
C MET A 215 -6.43 20.58 6.74
N ASN A 216 -6.43 20.99 8.01
CA ASN A 216 -5.45 21.96 8.52
C ASN A 216 -4.03 21.40 8.53
N ASP A 217 -3.85 20.12 8.86
CA ASP A 217 -2.53 19.49 8.78
C ASP A 217 -2.05 19.38 7.32
N VAL A 218 -2.95 19.08 6.37
CA VAL A 218 -2.65 19.09 4.92
C VAL A 218 -2.26 20.50 4.47
N ARG A 219 -3.05 21.53 4.83
CA ARG A 219 -2.75 22.94 4.51
C ARG A 219 -1.41 23.39 5.08
N LYS A 220 -1.12 23.03 6.33
CA LYS A 220 0.17 23.30 6.97
C LYS A 220 1.33 22.65 6.19
N GLY A 221 1.19 21.39 5.81
CA GLY A 221 2.19 20.69 5.00
C GLY A 221 2.34 21.28 3.61
N MET A 222 1.27 21.82 3.02
CA MET A 222 1.29 22.60 1.76
C MET A 222 1.88 24.00 1.94
N ARG A 223 2.26 24.40 3.16
CA ARG A 223 2.73 25.75 3.53
C ARG A 223 1.67 26.84 3.32
N LEU A 224 0.39 26.47 3.45
CA LEU A 224 -0.73 27.39 3.41
C LEU A 224 -1.17 27.76 4.84
N ALA A 225 -1.76 28.94 5.02
CA ALA A 225 -2.34 29.32 6.31
C ALA A 225 -3.41 28.30 6.73
N ALA A 226 -3.55 28.04 8.05
CA ALA A 226 -4.65 27.28 8.58
C ALA A 226 -5.99 27.92 8.16
N SER A 227 -6.99 27.11 7.74
CA SER A 227 -8.32 27.66 7.54
C SER A 227 -8.92 27.95 8.92
N SER A 228 -9.09 29.21 9.27
CA SER A 228 -9.93 29.62 10.39
C SER A 228 -11.36 29.26 10.02
N GLY A 229 -11.98 28.33 10.77
CA GLY A 229 -13.41 28.11 10.64
C GLY A 229 -14.13 29.45 10.83
N SER A 230 -14.78 29.92 9.80
CA SER A 230 -15.74 31.01 9.68
C SER A 230 -15.78 32.09 10.80
N VAL A 231 -14.66 32.77 11.06
CA VAL A 231 -14.69 34.13 11.62
C VAL A 231 -13.50 34.89 11.03
N GLY A 232 -13.71 35.56 9.89
CA GLY A 232 -12.65 36.39 9.30
C GLY A 232 -12.68 36.60 7.79
N ALA A 233 -13.84 36.47 7.16
CA ALA A 233 -14.01 36.90 5.76
C ALA A 233 -14.23 38.40 5.67
N PHE A 234 -13.35 39.19 6.31
CA PHE A 234 -13.46 40.67 6.18
C PHE A 234 -12.12 41.38 6.42
N LEU A 235 -11.09 41.00 5.67
CA LEU A 235 -9.96 41.92 5.40
C LEU A 235 -9.32 41.50 4.11
N GLY A 236 -9.51 42.28 3.04
CA GLY A 236 -9.08 42.04 1.68
C GLY A 236 -7.57 41.88 1.52
N TYR A 237 -7.12 40.68 1.37
CA TYR A 237 -5.84 40.38 0.77
C TYR A 237 -6.05 40.00 -0.70
N ARG A 238 -5.53 40.81 -1.61
CA ARG A 238 -5.46 40.51 -3.04
C ARG A 238 -4.59 39.26 -3.24
N GLU A 239 -5.21 38.15 -3.55
CA GLU A 239 -4.49 36.95 -4.01
C GLU A 239 -3.86 37.21 -5.39
N LYS A 240 -2.58 36.88 -5.54
CA LYS A 240 -1.98 36.74 -6.88
C LYS A 240 -2.64 35.53 -7.58
N PRO A 241 -2.94 35.59 -8.87
CA PRO A 241 -3.55 34.50 -9.57
C PRO A 241 -2.64 33.27 -9.55
N ILE A 242 -3.17 32.19 -8.97
CA ILE A 242 -2.54 30.86 -9.02
C ILE A 242 -2.71 30.35 -10.46
N ALA A 243 -1.65 29.82 -11.04
CA ALA A 243 -1.66 29.19 -12.36
C ALA A 243 -2.84 28.22 -12.50
N SER A 244 -3.45 28.17 -13.69
CA SER A 244 -4.67 27.38 -13.93
C SER A 244 -4.48 25.92 -13.56
N MET A 245 -5.54 25.27 -13.06
CA MET A 245 -5.51 23.87 -12.59
C MET A 245 -5.02 22.91 -13.70
N GLU A 246 -5.24 23.21 -14.96
CA GLU A 246 -4.78 22.41 -16.09
C GLU A 246 -3.25 22.41 -16.27
N GLU A 247 -2.58 23.54 -16.06
CA GLU A 247 -1.11 23.60 -16.08
C GLU A 247 -0.49 22.84 -14.90
N ILE A 248 -1.16 22.83 -13.75
CA ILE A 248 -0.69 22.12 -12.57
C ILE A 248 -0.86 20.60 -12.75
N GLU A 249 -1.95 20.13 -13.34
CA GLU A 249 -2.22 18.70 -13.57
C GLU A 249 -1.32 18.09 -14.65
N GLN A 250 -1.13 18.76 -15.77
CA GLN A 250 -0.29 18.25 -16.89
C GLN A 250 1.19 18.15 -16.50
N ASN A 251 1.73 19.13 -15.77
CA ASN A 251 3.11 19.10 -15.30
C ASN A 251 3.30 18.11 -14.13
N GLN A 252 2.26 17.88 -13.32
CA GLN A 252 2.34 16.98 -12.16
C GLN A 252 2.31 15.50 -12.51
N VAL A 253 1.58 15.10 -13.55
CA VAL A 253 1.56 13.70 -14.02
C VAL A 253 2.89 13.36 -14.69
N ARG A 254 3.43 14.28 -15.49
CA ARG A 254 4.69 14.08 -16.21
C ARG A 254 5.90 13.98 -15.28
N ASP A 255 6.02 14.86 -14.28
CA ASP A 255 7.14 14.88 -13.34
C ASP A 255 7.15 13.70 -12.35
N LEU A 256 5.97 13.14 -12.03
CA LEU A 256 5.88 11.97 -11.16
C LEU A 256 6.34 10.68 -11.83
N TYR A 257 5.95 10.50 -13.11
CA TYR A 257 6.36 9.33 -13.88
C TYR A 257 7.85 9.39 -14.24
N VAL A 258 8.30 10.56 -14.63
CA VAL A 258 9.66 10.74 -15.12
C VAL A 258 10.69 10.69 -13.98
N ARG A 259 10.46 11.31 -12.83
CA ARG A 259 11.42 11.30 -11.72
C ARG A 259 11.51 9.97 -10.98
N GLU A 260 10.40 9.28 -10.73
CA GLU A 260 10.45 7.96 -10.05
C GLU A 260 10.91 6.84 -11.00
N MET A 261 10.70 6.97 -12.30
CA MET A 261 11.15 6.02 -13.31
C MET A 261 12.57 6.29 -13.82
N ILE A 262 12.93 7.54 -14.11
CA ILE A 262 14.25 7.90 -14.66
C ILE A 262 15.36 7.72 -13.62
N PHE A 263 15.11 7.98 -12.34
CA PHE A 263 16.07 7.66 -11.28
C PHE A 263 16.39 6.16 -11.16
N ASN A 264 15.47 5.28 -11.60
CA ASN A 264 15.70 3.84 -11.62
C ASN A 264 16.27 3.30 -12.93
N ILE A 265 16.14 4.05 -14.04
CA ILE A 265 16.61 3.65 -15.38
C ILE A 265 17.92 4.35 -15.74
N GLY A 266 18.08 5.63 -15.38
CA GLY A 266 19.27 6.43 -15.68
C GLY A 266 20.55 5.93 -14.98
N ASP A 267 20.42 5.42 -13.77
CA ASP A 267 21.55 4.84 -13.04
C ASP A 267 22.08 3.52 -13.61
N LYS A 268 21.50 3.01 -14.70
CA LYS A 268 21.95 1.78 -15.38
C LYS A 268 22.67 2.03 -16.70
N VAL A 269 22.63 3.25 -17.23
CA VAL A 269 23.21 3.56 -18.53
C VAL A 269 24.68 3.93 -18.43
N ASP A 270 25.18 4.24 -17.23
CA ASP A 270 26.60 4.61 -17.03
C ASP A 270 27.54 3.43 -16.71
N TYR A 271 27.10 2.19 -16.96
CA TYR A 271 27.94 1.01 -16.87
C TYR A 271 27.88 0.17 -18.15
N VAL A 272 28.48 0.71 -19.17
CA VAL A 272 29.04 -0.06 -20.30
C VAL A 272 30.47 0.38 -20.52
#